data_664b1630775e38064c2a2a14a2351b86
#
_entry.id   664b1630775e38064c2a2a14a2351b86
#
_cell.length_a   1.000
_cell.length_b   1.000
_cell.length_c   1.000
_cell.angle_alpha   90.00
_cell.angle_beta   90.00
_cell.angle_gamma   90.00
#
_symmetry.space_group_name_H-M   'P 1'
#
loop_
_entity.id
_entity.type
_entity.pdbx_description
1 polymer ?
#
loop_
_entity_poly.entity_id
_entity_poly.type
_entity_poly.pdbx_seq_one_letter_code
_entity_poly.pdbx_strand_id
1 'polypeptide(L)'
;LEKYAYENTANDIKVYLPKKIKKGVDMEYENISINMRPEIINNEKGVLKEYAFAGETMEVMEYPDAFGEGYHLQYQPINSGLKENILVEEYNGTNSFSFELKLKKGSAEISEDNRIIYIKDENGETVFILNQPYARDSYVGIDPELSHRTFDDYYILEQTGNKTYRVTMVID
;
A
#
# COMPACT_ATOMS: atom_id res chain seq x y z
N LEU A 1 7.94 14.20 -20.57
CA LEU A 1 7.59 12.80 -20.33
C LEU A 1 6.85 12.70 -18.99
N GLU A 2 5.55 12.47 -19.03
CA GLU A 2 4.72 12.31 -17.86
C GLU A 2 5.26 11.19 -16.96
N LYS A 3 5.66 11.54 -15.77
CA LYS A 3 6.20 10.63 -14.75
C LYS A 3 5.11 9.74 -14.16
N TYR A 4 3.90 10.28 -14.03
CA TYR A 4 2.75 9.63 -13.40
C TYR A 4 1.72 9.16 -14.43
N ALA A 5 1.02 8.08 -14.11
CA ALA A 5 -0.13 7.58 -14.84
C ALA A 5 -1.45 8.15 -14.27
N TYR A 6 -1.44 8.54 -13.01
CA TYR A 6 -2.61 9.04 -12.29
C TYR A 6 -2.18 10.05 -11.22
N GLU A 7 -2.96 11.08 -11.06
CA GLU A 7 -2.85 12.10 -10.01
C GLU A 7 -4.26 12.43 -9.52
N ASN A 8 -4.49 12.39 -8.20
CA ASN A 8 -5.72 12.94 -7.65
C ASN A 8 -5.54 14.43 -7.40
N THR A 9 -6.55 15.21 -7.79
CA THR A 9 -6.55 16.68 -7.63
C THR A 9 -7.65 17.18 -6.69
N ALA A 10 -8.55 16.28 -6.26
CA ALA A 10 -9.77 16.66 -5.55
C ALA A 10 -9.64 16.62 -4.02
N ASN A 11 -8.63 15.92 -3.49
CA ASN A 11 -8.46 15.70 -2.05
C ASN A 11 -7.30 16.51 -1.49
N ASP A 12 -7.31 16.76 -0.18
CA ASP A 12 -6.20 17.40 0.54
C ASP A 12 -4.93 16.56 0.47
N ILE A 13 -5.08 15.22 0.51
CA ILE A 13 -3.99 14.28 0.28
C ILE A 13 -3.79 14.12 -1.22
N LYS A 14 -2.62 14.51 -1.71
CA LYS A 14 -2.22 14.30 -3.10
C LYS A 14 -1.62 12.92 -3.26
N VAL A 15 -2.08 12.17 -4.26
CA VAL A 15 -1.60 10.83 -4.60
C VAL A 15 -1.17 10.81 -6.05
N TYR A 16 0.03 10.31 -6.30
CA TYR A 16 0.61 10.19 -7.64
C TYR A 16 1.02 8.75 -7.88
N LEU A 17 0.34 8.08 -8.81
CA LEU A 17 0.63 6.70 -9.20
C LEU A 17 1.54 6.67 -10.42
N PRO A 18 2.70 5.99 -10.38
CA PRO A 18 3.65 5.99 -11.48
C PRO A 18 3.17 5.11 -12.64
N LYS A 19 3.72 5.34 -13.84
CA LYS A 19 3.51 4.43 -14.98
C LYS A 19 4.09 3.04 -14.73
N LYS A 20 5.23 2.96 -14.06
CA LYS A 20 5.88 1.71 -13.64
C LYS A 20 6.20 1.79 -12.16
N ILE A 21 5.81 0.78 -11.41
CA ILE A 21 5.79 0.80 -9.94
C ILE A 21 7.18 0.91 -9.29
N LYS A 22 8.24 0.56 -9.98
CA LYS A 22 9.62 0.74 -9.49
C LYS A 22 9.93 2.17 -9.02
N LYS A 23 9.21 3.16 -9.54
CA LYS A 23 9.37 4.56 -9.10
C LYS A 23 8.72 4.85 -7.76
N GLY A 24 7.83 3.97 -7.30
CA GLY A 24 7.06 4.15 -6.09
C GLY A 24 5.88 5.09 -6.25
N VAL A 25 4.99 5.03 -5.28
CA VAL A 25 3.84 5.92 -5.13
C VAL A 25 4.27 7.12 -4.31
N ASP A 26 3.95 8.31 -4.79
CA ASP A 26 4.17 9.56 -4.06
C ASP A 26 2.85 10.00 -3.41
N MET A 27 2.90 10.40 -2.14
CA MET A 27 1.80 11.01 -1.40
C MET A 27 2.28 12.28 -0.74
N GLU A 28 1.43 13.30 -0.76
CA GLU A 28 1.71 14.59 -0.14
C GLU A 28 0.51 15.06 0.68
N TYR A 29 0.78 15.50 1.88
CA TYR A 29 -0.18 16.20 2.74
C TYR A 29 0.56 17.26 3.55
N GLU A 30 0.05 18.50 3.52
CA GLU A 30 0.70 19.64 4.14
C GLU A 30 2.16 19.78 3.65
N ASN A 31 3.12 19.66 4.57
CA ASN A 31 4.54 19.78 4.29
C ASN A 31 5.29 18.44 4.30
N ILE A 32 4.57 17.33 4.43
CA ILE A 32 5.10 15.97 4.42
C ILE A 32 4.88 15.32 3.05
N SER A 33 5.94 14.78 2.50
CA SER A 33 5.91 13.95 1.30
C SER A 33 6.48 12.58 1.62
N ILE A 34 5.78 11.55 1.17
CA ILE A 34 6.22 10.15 1.26
C ILE A 34 6.34 9.57 -0.15
N ASN A 35 7.36 8.74 -0.35
CA ASN A 35 7.46 7.84 -1.47
C ASN A 35 7.50 6.41 -0.93
N MET A 36 6.54 5.58 -1.36
CA MET A 36 6.54 4.14 -1.07
C MET A 36 6.85 3.36 -2.34
N ARG A 37 7.94 2.61 -2.29
CA ARG A 37 8.43 1.82 -3.41
C ARG A 37 8.48 0.34 -3.03
N PRO A 38 7.67 -0.52 -3.66
CA PRO A 38 7.71 -1.95 -3.38
C PRO A 38 9.04 -2.58 -3.83
N GLU A 39 9.50 -3.58 -3.08
CA GLU A 39 10.57 -4.47 -3.48
C GLU A 39 10.01 -5.49 -4.46
N ILE A 40 9.96 -5.11 -5.73
CA ILE A 40 9.29 -5.86 -6.79
C ILE A 40 10.20 -6.88 -7.48
N ILE A 41 9.57 -7.94 -8.00
CA ILE A 41 10.19 -8.89 -8.92
C ILE A 41 10.03 -8.39 -10.37
N ASN A 42 8.82 -7.93 -10.73
CA ASN A 42 8.51 -7.45 -12.07
C ASN A 42 8.11 -5.98 -12.06
N ASN A 43 8.64 -5.21 -13.01
CA ASN A 43 8.34 -3.79 -13.15
C ASN A 43 7.48 -3.51 -14.39
N GLU A 44 6.32 -4.13 -14.41
CA GLU A 44 5.36 -3.95 -15.48
C GLU A 44 4.68 -2.58 -15.43
N LYS A 45 4.06 -2.22 -16.53
CA LYS A 45 3.29 -0.98 -16.64
C LYS A 45 1.96 -1.15 -15.90
N GLY A 46 1.58 -0.13 -15.12
CA GLY A 46 0.27 -0.08 -14.47
C GLY A 46 -0.87 -0.08 -15.50
N VAL A 47 -1.94 -0.79 -15.17
CA VAL A 47 -3.17 -0.91 -15.96
C VAL A 47 -4.35 -0.55 -15.09
N LEU A 48 -5.22 0.33 -15.60
CA LEU A 48 -6.48 0.65 -14.95
C LEU A 48 -7.44 -0.51 -15.12
N LYS A 49 -7.96 -1.04 -14.02
CA LYS A 49 -8.91 -2.16 -14.01
C LYS A 49 -10.13 -1.85 -13.18
N GLU A 50 -11.27 -2.41 -13.60
CA GLU A 50 -12.53 -2.38 -12.86
C GLU A 50 -12.80 -3.75 -12.24
N TYR A 51 -13.14 -3.76 -10.96
CA TYR A 51 -13.60 -4.94 -10.25
C TYR A 51 -15.00 -4.71 -9.70
N ALA A 52 -15.88 -5.69 -9.92
CA ALA A 52 -17.18 -5.72 -9.28
C ALA A 52 -17.10 -6.49 -7.97
N PHE A 53 -17.45 -5.86 -6.86
CA PHE A 53 -17.49 -6.49 -5.54
C PHE A 53 -18.72 -6.03 -4.78
N ALA A 54 -19.53 -6.98 -4.29
CA ALA A 54 -20.74 -6.71 -3.51
C ALA A 54 -21.72 -5.71 -4.17
N GLY A 55 -21.83 -5.73 -5.50
CA GLY A 55 -22.72 -4.85 -6.25
C GLY A 55 -22.17 -3.45 -6.54
N GLU A 56 -20.94 -3.17 -6.11
CA GLU A 56 -20.21 -1.93 -6.41
C GLU A 56 -19.10 -2.20 -7.42
N THR A 57 -18.84 -1.24 -8.28
CA THR A 57 -17.70 -1.26 -9.21
C THR A 57 -16.57 -0.42 -8.62
N MET A 58 -15.38 -1.02 -8.48
CA MET A 58 -14.19 -0.35 -8.02
C MET A 58 -13.18 -0.25 -9.14
N GLU A 59 -12.64 0.94 -9.35
CA GLU A 59 -11.54 1.19 -10.27
C GLU A 59 -10.22 1.19 -9.51
N VAL A 60 -9.25 0.40 -9.96
CA VAL A 60 -7.93 0.29 -9.35
C VAL A 60 -6.83 0.41 -10.40
N MET A 61 -5.70 0.98 -10.02
CA MET A 61 -4.46 0.87 -10.79
C MET A 61 -3.74 -0.41 -10.38
N GLU A 62 -3.64 -1.36 -11.29
CA GLU A 62 -2.95 -2.63 -11.05
C GLU A 62 -1.59 -2.67 -11.74
N TYR A 63 -0.60 -3.14 -10.98
CA TYR A 63 0.74 -3.46 -11.48
C TYR A 63 0.87 -5.00 -11.47
N PRO A 64 0.72 -5.64 -12.66
CA PRO A 64 0.65 -7.09 -12.73
C PRO A 64 1.94 -7.76 -12.26
N ASP A 65 1.80 -8.89 -11.56
CA ASP A 65 2.91 -9.75 -11.13
C ASP A 65 4.05 -9.03 -10.39
N ALA A 66 3.74 -7.90 -9.74
CA ALA A 66 4.74 -7.06 -9.08
C ALA A 66 5.60 -7.84 -8.08
N PHE A 67 5.00 -8.74 -7.31
CA PHE A 67 5.68 -9.60 -6.33
C PHE A 67 5.87 -11.05 -6.80
N GLY A 68 5.75 -11.30 -8.10
CA GLY A 68 5.85 -12.62 -8.73
C GLY A 68 4.58 -13.01 -9.44
N GLU A 69 4.62 -14.12 -10.17
CA GLU A 69 3.49 -14.64 -10.94
C GLU A 69 2.25 -14.82 -10.05
N GLY A 70 1.13 -14.20 -10.45
CA GLY A 70 -0.13 -14.24 -9.72
C GLY A 70 -0.19 -13.34 -8.48
N TYR A 71 0.82 -12.48 -8.21
CA TYR A 71 0.84 -11.53 -7.10
C TYR A 71 0.85 -10.10 -7.63
N HIS A 72 -0.33 -9.51 -7.77
CA HIS A 72 -0.54 -8.18 -8.37
C HIS A 72 -0.65 -7.11 -7.30
N LEU A 73 0.04 -5.99 -7.48
CA LEU A 73 -0.09 -4.84 -6.60
C LEU A 73 -1.15 -3.88 -7.16
N GLN A 74 -2.09 -3.49 -6.32
CA GLN A 74 -3.19 -2.62 -6.69
C GLN A 74 -3.27 -1.40 -5.78
N TYR A 75 -3.56 -0.25 -6.37
CA TYR A 75 -3.82 1.00 -5.66
C TYR A 75 -5.16 1.59 -6.04
N GLN A 76 -5.90 2.03 -5.02
CA GLN A 76 -7.15 2.75 -5.15
C GLN A 76 -7.08 4.03 -4.32
N PRO A 77 -7.00 5.21 -4.94
CA PRO A 77 -7.16 6.47 -4.22
C PRO A 77 -8.57 6.57 -3.63
N ILE A 78 -8.61 6.95 -2.36
CA ILE A 78 -9.86 7.18 -1.62
C ILE A 78 -9.83 8.58 -1.01
N ASN A 79 -10.97 9.06 -0.51
CA ASN A 79 -11.07 10.43 0.02
C ASN A 79 -10.08 10.73 1.14
N SER A 80 -9.75 9.74 1.96
CA SER A 80 -8.86 9.89 3.13
C SER A 80 -7.43 9.38 2.90
N GLY A 81 -7.06 9.00 1.67
CA GLY A 81 -5.73 8.50 1.39
C GLY A 81 -5.63 7.54 0.22
N LEU A 82 -4.92 6.45 0.42
CA LEU A 82 -4.63 5.43 -0.59
C LEU A 82 -4.88 4.04 0.00
N LYS A 83 -5.70 3.26 -0.67
CA LYS A 83 -5.86 1.84 -0.38
C LYS A 83 -4.87 1.05 -1.23
N GLU A 84 -4.09 0.21 -0.58
CA GLU A 84 -3.17 -0.73 -1.20
C GLU A 84 -3.69 -2.14 -1.02
N ASN A 85 -3.72 -2.91 -2.08
CA ASN A 85 -4.05 -4.32 -2.04
C ASN A 85 -2.98 -5.12 -2.79
N ILE A 86 -2.73 -6.33 -2.31
CA ILE A 86 -2.01 -7.35 -3.05
C ILE A 86 -3.03 -8.43 -3.39
N LEU A 87 -3.37 -8.53 -4.68
CA LEU A 87 -4.25 -9.57 -5.18
C LEU A 87 -3.42 -10.82 -5.42
N VAL A 88 -3.79 -11.91 -4.77
CA VAL A 88 -3.13 -13.21 -4.88
C VAL A 88 -4.07 -14.17 -5.61
N GLU A 89 -3.68 -14.63 -6.80
CA GLU A 89 -4.48 -15.58 -7.59
C GLU A 89 -4.43 -16.97 -6.97
N GLU A 90 -3.22 -17.42 -6.62
CA GLU A 90 -2.97 -18.69 -5.96
C GLU A 90 -1.83 -18.55 -4.95
N TYR A 91 -2.06 -18.98 -3.71
CA TYR A 91 -1.06 -18.89 -2.66
C TYR A 91 0.08 -19.88 -2.88
N ASN A 92 1.30 -19.36 -3.00
CA ASN A 92 2.52 -20.15 -3.23
C ASN A 92 3.47 -20.21 -2.04
N GLY A 93 3.01 -19.78 -0.85
CA GLY A 93 3.83 -19.70 0.37
C GLY A 93 4.41 -18.31 0.64
N THR A 94 4.24 -17.34 -0.27
CA THR A 94 4.69 -15.96 -0.03
C THR A 94 3.69 -15.23 0.86
N ASN A 95 4.12 -14.85 2.05
CA ASN A 95 3.31 -14.18 3.06
C ASN A 95 3.92 -12.87 3.58
N SER A 96 5.00 -12.40 2.98
CA SER A 96 5.61 -11.13 3.37
C SER A 96 5.96 -10.28 2.15
N PHE A 97 5.72 -8.97 2.29
CA PHE A 97 5.89 -8.00 1.22
C PHE A 97 6.59 -6.77 1.76
N SER A 98 7.67 -6.36 1.11
CA SER A 98 8.49 -5.26 1.58
C SER A 98 8.43 -4.05 0.67
N PHE A 99 8.57 -2.88 1.30
CA PHE A 99 8.54 -1.58 0.67
C PHE A 99 9.67 -0.71 1.22
N GLU A 100 10.28 0.10 0.37
CA GLU A 100 11.11 1.22 0.81
C GLU A 100 10.21 2.45 1.02
N LEU A 101 10.22 3.00 2.21
CA LEU A 101 9.54 4.23 2.57
C LEU A 101 10.57 5.36 2.69
N LYS A 102 10.45 6.39 1.86
CA LYS A 102 11.25 7.61 1.94
C LYS A 102 10.40 8.78 2.37
N LEU A 103 10.85 9.50 3.38
CA LEU A 103 10.23 10.72 3.87
C LEU A 103 11.04 11.94 3.43
N LYS A 104 10.37 12.99 3.00
CA LYS A 104 11.04 14.28 2.78
C LYS A 104 11.35 14.97 4.10
N LYS A 105 10.40 14.90 5.04
CA LYS A 105 10.50 15.43 6.42
C LYS A 105 9.87 14.46 7.39
N GLY A 106 10.13 14.63 8.68
CA GLY A 106 9.50 13.82 9.72
C GLY A 106 10.17 12.47 9.95
N SER A 107 9.45 11.56 10.56
CA SER A 107 9.91 10.23 10.97
C SER A 107 8.80 9.19 10.87
N ALA A 108 9.19 7.92 10.83
CA ALA A 108 8.25 6.79 10.94
C ALA A 108 8.47 6.07 12.28
N GLU A 109 7.38 5.74 12.95
CA GLU A 109 7.39 5.00 14.21
C GLU A 109 6.37 3.86 14.14
N ILE A 110 6.69 2.72 14.73
CA ILE A 110 5.80 1.57 14.79
C ILE A 110 5.15 1.46 16.18
N SER A 111 3.89 1.02 16.22
CA SER A 111 3.17 0.75 17.48
C SER A 111 3.81 -0.40 18.27
N GLU A 112 3.56 -0.47 19.60
CA GLU A 112 4.10 -1.51 20.48
C GLU A 112 3.72 -2.93 20.04
N ASP A 113 2.55 -3.10 19.43
CA ASP A 113 2.06 -4.38 18.90
C ASP A 113 2.48 -4.65 17.45
N ASN A 114 3.29 -3.77 16.86
CA ASN A 114 3.77 -3.82 15.47
C ASN A 114 2.67 -3.79 14.40
N ARG A 115 1.47 -3.30 14.71
CA ARG A 115 0.32 -3.35 13.80
C ARG A 115 0.07 -2.06 13.03
N ILE A 116 0.60 -0.93 13.51
CA ILE A 116 0.38 0.39 12.93
C ILE A 116 1.72 1.10 12.78
N ILE A 117 1.91 1.78 11.65
CA ILE A 117 3.04 2.68 11.46
C ILE A 117 2.52 4.11 11.39
N TYR A 118 3.07 4.98 12.23
CA TYR A 118 2.77 6.40 12.27
C TYR A 118 3.85 7.18 11.54
N ILE A 119 3.47 8.02 10.60
CA ILE A 119 4.35 9.00 9.97
C ILE A 119 4.10 10.33 10.68
N LYS A 120 5.12 10.83 11.35
CA LYS A 120 5.07 12.08 12.13
C LYS A 120 5.84 13.19 11.46
N ASP A 121 5.34 14.40 11.63
CA ASP A 121 6.05 15.60 11.22
C ASP A 121 7.21 15.97 12.18
N GLU A 122 7.88 17.09 11.94
CA GLU A 122 9.00 17.58 12.76
C GLU A 122 8.55 18.03 14.17
N ASN A 123 7.25 18.24 14.39
CA ASN A 123 6.68 18.59 15.69
C ASN A 123 6.22 17.34 16.48
N GLY A 124 6.30 16.14 15.88
CA GLY A 124 5.83 14.89 16.48
C GLY A 124 4.34 14.62 16.26
N GLU A 125 3.67 15.45 15.45
CA GLU A 125 2.26 15.24 15.09
C GLU A 125 2.13 14.15 14.02
N THR A 126 1.17 13.24 14.19
CA THR A 126 0.90 12.19 13.20
C THR A 126 0.21 12.77 11.97
N VAL A 127 0.83 12.59 10.81
CA VAL A 127 0.34 13.10 9.51
C VAL A 127 -0.24 11.99 8.65
N PHE A 128 0.39 10.81 8.64
CA PHE A 128 -0.11 9.62 7.95
C PHE A 128 -0.08 8.41 8.87
N ILE A 129 -0.96 7.46 8.59
CA ILE A 129 -1.02 6.18 9.29
C ILE A 129 -1.06 5.06 8.27
N LEU A 130 -0.17 4.08 8.41
CA LEU A 130 -0.31 2.79 7.78
C LEU A 130 -1.07 1.90 8.75
N ASN A 131 -2.32 1.59 8.41
CA ASN A 131 -3.18 0.76 9.23
C ASN A 131 -2.71 -0.69 9.24
N GLN A 132 -3.16 -1.45 10.23
CA GLN A 132 -2.88 -2.88 10.33
C GLN A 132 -3.19 -3.58 9.00
N PRO A 133 -2.24 -4.36 8.46
CA PRO A 133 -2.50 -5.18 7.30
C PRO A 133 -3.47 -6.31 7.65
N TYR A 134 -4.13 -6.84 6.66
CA TYR A 134 -4.92 -8.06 6.78
C TYR A 134 -5.07 -8.75 5.43
N ALA A 135 -5.22 -10.05 5.44
CA ALA A 135 -5.64 -10.80 4.28
C ALA A 135 -7.06 -11.33 4.46
N ARG A 136 -7.72 -11.58 3.38
CA ARG A 136 -8.97 -12.33 3.35
C ARG A 136 -9.07 -13.08 2.04
N ASP A 137 -9.78 -14.21 2.07
CA ASP A 137 -10.07 -14.94 0.85
C ASP A 137 -11.17 -14.27 0.01
N SER A 138 -11.36 -14.78 -1.20
CA SER A 138 -12.37 -14.31 -2.15
C SER A 138 -13.77 -14.83 -1.85
N TYR A 139 -13.98 -15.51 -0.73
CA TYR A 139 -15.29 -16.05 -0.37
C TYR A 139 -16.30 -14.94 -0.16
N VAL A 140 -17.26 -14.84 -1.04
CA VAL A 140 -18.40 -13.91 -0.97
C VAL A 140 -19.66 -14.75 -0.72
N GLY A 141 -19.81 -15.24 0.52
CA GLY A 141 -21.00 -15.97 0.93
C GLY A 141 -22.11 -15.04 1.45
N ILE A 142 -23.28 -15.61 1.67
CA ILE A 142 -24.43 -14.92 2.28
C ILE A 142 -24.12 -14.53 3.74
N ASP A 143 -23.15 -15.18 4.36
CA ASP A 143 -22.72 -14.92 5.73
C ASP A 143 -21.34 -14.24 5.73
N PRO A 144 -21.28 -12.92 6.05
CA PRO A 144 -20.02 -12.18 6.15
C PRO A 144 -19.05 -12.72 7.22
N GLU A 145 -19.55 -13.47 8.21
CA GLU A 145 -18.75 -14.10 9.26
C GLU A 145 -17.94 -15.30 8.74
N LEU A 146 -18.28 -15.82 7.58
CA LEU A 146 -17.56 -16.90 6.92
C LEU A 146 -16.43 -16.42 6.00
N SER A 147 -16.26 -15.12 5.78
CA SER A 147 -15.07 -14.60 5.12
C SER A 147 -13.88 -14.80 6.04
N HIS A 148 -12.96 -15.67 5.67
CA HIS A 148 -11.73 -15.90 6.42
C HIS A 148 -10.84 -14.66 6.29
N ARG A 149 -10.73 -13.89 7.37
CA ARG A 149 -9.84 -12.75 7.52
C ARG A 149 -8.77 -13.09 8.55
N THR A 150 -7.55 -12.70 8.26
CA THR A 150 -6.47 -12.73 9.23
C THR A 150 -6.60 -11.57 10.24
N PHE A 151 -6.07 -11.75 11.47
CA PHE A 151 -6.15 -10.76 12.53
C PHE A 151 -4.81 -10.49 13.22
N ASP A 152 -3.81 -11.34 12.97
CA ASP A 152 -2.51 -11.28 13.63
C ASP A 152 -1.39 -10.73 12.74
N ASP A 153 -1.76 -10.19 11.59
CA ASP A 153 -0.86 -9.57 10.63
C ASP A 153 -0.19 -8.32 11.21
N TYR A 154 1.07 -8.11 10.87
CA TYR A 154 1.88 -7.06 11.47
C TYR A 154 2.91 -6.49 10.49
N TYR A 155 3.58 -5.43 10.93
CA TYR A 155 4.69 -4.82 10.22
C TYR A 155 6.03 -5.08 10.92
N ILE A 156 7.08 -5.06 10.12
CA ILE A 156 8.45 -4.88 10.57
C ILE A 156 8.92 -3.54 9.98
N LEU A 157 9.42 -2.65 10.84
CA LEU A 157 9.93 -1.34 10.46
C LEU A 157 11.43 -1.27 10.77
N GLU A 158 12.24 -1.05 9.75
CA GLU A 158 13.69 -0.92 9.87
C GLU A 158 14.13 0.42 9.28
N GLN A 159 14.85 1.24 10.03
CA GLN A 159 15.46 2.44 9.49
C GLN A 159 16.74 2.06 8.74
N THR A 160 16.78 2.33 7.44
CA THR A 160 17.89 1.94 6.55
C THR A 160 18.78 3.12 6.16
N GLY A 161 18.34 4.33 6.45
CA GLY A 161 19.09 5.55 6.16
C GLY A 161 18.44 6.77 6.79
N ASN A 162 18.95 7.96 6.49
CA ASN A 162 18.33 9.20 6.93
C ASN A 162 16.97 9.34 6.24
N LYS A 163 15.88 9.34 7.02
CA LYS A 163 14.49 9.44 6.54
C LYS A 163 14.11 8.33 5.53
N THR A 164 14.81 7.23 5.58
CA THR A 164 14.55 6.06 4.74
C THR A 164 14.36 4.83 5.63
N TYR A 165 13.29 4.10 5.35
CA TYR A 165 12.88 2.92 6.12
C TYR A 165 12.55 1.77 5.17
N ARG A 166 12.72 0.56 5.66
CA ARG A 166 12.15 -0.64 5.06
C ARG A 166 10.93 -1.04 5.88
N VAL A 167 9.80 -1.14 5.22
CA VAL A 167 8.53 -1.61 5.79
C VAL A 167 8.26 -3.00 5.23
N THR A 168 8.13 -3.98 6.08
CA THR A 168 7.72 -5.33 5.68
C THR A 168 6.36 -5.63 6.28
N MET A 169 5.40 -5.93 5.44
CA MET A 169 4.08 -6.43 5.82
C MET A 169 4.15 -7.95 5.90
N VAL A 170 3.76 -8.50 7.03
CA VAL A 170 3.73 -9.96 7.26
C VAL A 170 2.29 -10.38 7.48
N ILE A 171 1.85 -11.37 6.71
CA ILE A 171 0.54 -12.02 6.81
C ILE A 171 0.74 -13.34 7.56
N ASP A 172 0.10 -13.49 8.73
CA ASP A 172 0.25 -14.66 9.62
C ASP A 172 -0.94 -15.63 9.50
#